data_4d1b95cd139412db3bfae92cc83bb355
#
_entry.id   4d1b95cd139412db3bfae92cc83bb355
#
_cell.length_a   1.000
_cell.length_b   1.000
_cell.length_c   1.000
_cell.angle_alpha   90.00
_cell.angle_beta   90.00
_cell.angle_gamma   90.00
#
_symmetry.space_group_name_H-M   'P 1'
#
loop_
_entity.id
_entity.type
_entity.pdbx_description
1 polymer ?
#
loop_
_entity_poly.entity_id
_entity_poly.type
_entity_poly.pdbx_seq_one_letter_code
_entity_poly.pdbx_strand_id
1 'polypeptide(L)'
;QKAIEPDEAVQISRRSSMDLTYALAKSNNPFFQVIGRSMGYDQVIRYAENYGFGEKTGVNYANESEGFIPEEGTTLMPSHGDGFGVTAIQLSAFTAAIANGGNLYVPRVPRTAEDAADFKPEIKRKIEMSAEDRAKVLPGMIGAVNFGTARPAANPMFQVAGKTGTCTGNRDKLRLFTSFSSVENPKVVVTVITTDSKLGGNHATAIAGKIYAGIAPRFFRERVIPAVATAEIALPEINP
;
A
#
# COMPACT_ATOMS: atom_id res chain seq x y z
N GLN A 1 27.81 12.67 7.29
CA GLN A 1 26.49 13.30 7.52
C GLN A 1 25.97 12.81 8.87
N LYS A 2 25.60 13.73 9.76
CA LYS A 2 25.04 13.38 11.08
C LYS A 2 23.67 12.73 10.87
N ALA A 3 23.48 11.53 11.41
CA ALA A 3 22.16 10.91 11.48
C ALA A 3 21.21 11.83 12.27
N ILE A 4 20.00 11.99 11.80
CA ILE A 4 18.96 12.70 12.54
C ILE A 4 18.51 11.76 13.67
N GLU A 5 18.55 12.25 14.90
CA GLU A 5 18.10 11.48 16.05
C GLU A 5 16.61 11.17 15.93
N PRO A 6 16.13 9.98 16.37
CA PRO A 6 14.72 9.60 16.31
C PRO A 6 13.77 10.66 16.88
N ASP A 7 14.19 11.37 17.91
CA ASP A 7 13.42 12.46 18.52
C ASP A 7 13.25 13.67 17.60
N GLU A 8 14.17 13.90 16.68
CA GLU A 8 14.08 15.01 15.73
C GLU A 8 13.03 14.73 14.64
N ALA A 9 12.92 13.46 14.20
CA ALA A 9 11.85 13.03 13.29
C ALA A 9 10.47 13.15 13.95
N VAL A 10 10.35 12.81 15.24
CA VAL A 10 9.14 12.99 16.04
C VAL A 10 8.82 14.47 16.27
N GLN A 11 9.84 15.32 16.46
CA GLN A 11 9.64 16.76 16.62
C GLN A 11 9.21 17.44 15.31
N ILE A 12 9.74 17.02 14.15
CA ILE A 12 9.30 17.50 12.83
C ILE A 12 7.84 17.10 12.60
N SER A 13 7.46 15.89 12.95
CA SER A 13 6.08 15.42 12.92
C SER A 13 5.15 16.27 13.80
N ARG A 14 5.57 16.62 15.01
CA ARG A 14 4.80 17.46 15.95
C ARG A 14 4.70 18.93 15.49
N ARG A 15 5.72 19.49 14.87
CA ARG A 15 5.74 20.89 14.40
C ARG A 15 4.85 21.12 13.17
N SER A 16 4.65 20.09 12.35
CA SER A 16 3.87 20.20 11.11
C SER A 16 2.41 19.74 11.27
N SER A 17 1.94 19.34 12.45
CA SER A 17 0.67 18.62 12.66
C SER A 17 0.51 17.40 11.75
N MET A 18 1.61 16.90 11.17
CA MET A 18 1.63 15.80 10.22
C MET A 18 2.06 14.53 10.94
N ASP A 19 1.11 13.64 11.15
CA ASP A 19 1.37 12.28 11.62
C ASP A 19 1.58 11.29 10.46
N LEU A 20 1.95 10.06 10.78
CA LEU A 20 2.15 9.00 9.80
C LEU A 20 0.88 8.74 8.97
N THR A 21 -0.29 8.79 9.58
CA THR A 21 -1.59 8.58 8.93
C THR A 21 -1.80 9.59 7.82
N TYR A 22 -1.64 10.86 8.13
CA TYR A 22 -1.82 11.94 7.16
C TYR A 22 -0.72 11.93 6.10
N ALA A 23 0.53 11.70 6.50
CA ALA A 23 1.67 11.61 5.58
C ALA A 23 1.50 10.48 4.55
N LEU A 24 1.05 9.29 4.98
CA LEU A 24 0.74 8.16 4.10
C LEU A 24 -0.44 8.48 3.18
N ALA A 25 -1.53 9.01 3.73
CA ALA A 25 -2.74 9.34 2.98
C ALA A 25 -2.48 10.37 1.88
N LYS A 26 -1.68 11.39 2.16
CA LYS A 26 -1.33 12.47 1.22
C LYS A 26 -0.07 12.20 0.43
N SER A 27 0.62 11.05 0.67
CA SER A 27 1.90 10.72 0.03
C SER A 27 2.95 11.84 0.20
N ASN A 28 3.17 12.25 1.45
CA ASN A 28 4.05 13.37 1.77
C ASN A 28 5.53 12.97 1.65
N ASN A 29 6.17 13.37 0.58
CA ASN A 29 7.56 13.01 0.29
C ASN A 29 8.56 13.50 1.35
N PRO A 30 8.52 14.77 1.82
CA PRO A 30 9.42 15.23 2.86
C PRO A 30 9.37 14.39 4.15
N PHE A 31 8.19 13.96 4.57
CA PHE A 31 8.02 13.11 5.74
C PHE A 31 8.78 11.79 5.61
N PHE A 32 8.61 11.08 4.48
CA PHE A 32 9.29 9.81 4.25
C PHE A 32 10.79 9.96 3.98
N GLN A 33 11.24 11.07 3.40
CA GLN A 33 12.67 11.38 3.27
C GLN A 33 13.34 11.55 4.64
N VAL A 34 12.66 12.19 5.59
CA VAL A 34 13.16 12.34 6.97
C VAL A 34 13.24 10.98 7.65
N ILE A 35 12.18 10.16 7.57
CA ILE A 35 12.17 8.81 8.15
C ILE A 35 13.29 7.96 7.56
N GLY A 36 13.40 7.89 6.24
CA GLY A 36 14.42 7.08 5.59
C GLY A 36 15.85 7.51 5.92
N ARG A 37 16.08 8.82 6.06
CA ARG A 37 17.36 9.36 6.51
C ARG A 37 17.66 8.98 7.96
N SER A 38 16.64 9.03 8.82
CA SER A 38 16.76 8.66 10.24
C SER A 38 17.03 7.15 10.41
N MET A 39 16.38 6.31 9.61
CA MET A 39 16.60 4.87 9.61
C MET A 39 17.96 4.47 9.06
N GLY A 40 18.49 5.23 8.11
CA GLY A 40 19.57 4.83 7.23
C GLY A 40 19.09 4.07 5.98
N TYR A 41 19.66 4.40 4.83
CA TYR A 41 19.20 3.85 3.54
C TYR A 41 19.46 2.35 3.41
N ASP A 42 20.55 1.84 3.99
CA ASP A 42 20.82 0.40 4.04
C ASP A 42 19.72 -0.36 4.76
N GLN A 43 19.12 0.25 5.79
CA GLN A 43 18.00 -0.35 6.49
C GLN A 43 16.73 -0.38 5.62
N VAL A 44 16.50 0.67 4.82
CA VAL A 44 15.39 0.69 3.86
C VAL A 44 15.56 -0.41 2.80
N ILE A 45 16.79 -0.61 2.30
CA ILE A 45 17.13 -1.69 1.36
C ILE A 45 16.85 -3.06 2.00
N ARG A 46 17.38 -3.31 3.20
CA ARG A 46 17.15 -4.58 3.92
C ARG A 46 15.67 -4.89 4.15
N TYR A 47 14.86 -3.89 4.48
CA TYR A 47 13.42 -4.08 4.59
C TYR A 47 12.78 -4.40 3.24
N ALA A 48 13.19 -3.75 2.16
CA ALA A 48 12.69 -4.04 0.83
C ALA A 48 13.02 -5.50 0.42
N GLU A 49 14.25 -5.96 0.64
CA GLU A 49 14.65 -7.37 0.43
C GLU A 49 13.81 -8.33 1.27
N ASN A 50 13.59 -7.99 2.54
CA ASN A 50 12.79 -8.82 3.42
C ASN A 50 11.34 -8.98 2.94
N TYR A 51 10.78 -7.94 2.31
CA TYR A 51 9.48 -7.98 1.66
C TYR A 51 9.47 -8.60 0.25
N GLY A 52 10.60 -9.14 -0.21
CA GLY A 52 10.71 -9.90 -1.46
C GLY A 52 10.97 -9.06 -2.70
N PHE A 53 11.41 -7.81 -2.55
CA PHE A 53 11.91 -7.03 -3.69
C PHE A 53 13.32 -7.47 -4.05
N GLY A 54 13.69 -7.42 -5.34
CA GLY A 54 14.99 -7.86 -5.84
C GLY A 54 15.14 -9.38 -5.97
N GLU A 55 14.07 -10.15 -5.76
CA GLU A 55 14.05 -11.61 -5.96
C GLU A 55 12.76 -12.05 -6.69
N LYS A 56 12.81 -13.20 -7.34
CA LYS A 56 11.62 -13.81 -7.94
C LYS A 56 10.60 -14.18 -6.87
N THR A 57 9.32 -13.90 -7.10
CA THR A 57 8.25 -14.29 -6.16
C THR A 57 8.06 -15.80 -6.11
N GLY A 58 8.47 -16.50 -7.17
CA GLY A 58 8.27 -17.93 -7.35
C GLY A 58 6.92 -18.27 -7.98
N VAL A 59 6.25 -17.28 -8.62
CA VAL A 59 5.02 -17.54 -9.35
C VAL A 59 5.27 -18.61 -10.44
N ASN A 60 4.32 -19.53 -10.61
CA ASN A 60 4.39 -20.61 -11.61
C ASN A 60 4.20 -20.09 -13.06
N TYR A 61 4.95 -19.07 -13.42
CA TYR A 61 4.94 -18.44 -14.73
C TYR A 61 6.37 -18.35 -15.29
N ALA A 62 6.51 -18.64 -16.59
CA ALA A 62 7.80 -18.54 -17.26
C ALA A 62 8.29 -17.09 -17.37
N ASN A 63 9.61 -16.90 -17.30
CA ASN A 63 10.26 -15.59 -17.46
C ASN A 63 9.89 -14.54 -16.42
N GLU A 64 9.69 -14.96 -15.17
CA GLU A 64 9.52 -14.02 -14.07
C GLU A 64 10.80 -13.18 -13.89
N SER A 65 10.62 -11.85 -13.84
CA SER A 65 11.70 -10.92 -13.51
C SER A 65 11.82 -10.78 -11.98
N GLU A 66 13.04 -10.73 -11.49
CA GLU A 66 13.35 -10.46 -10.09
C GLU A 66 13.32 -8.97 -9.75
N GLY A 67 13.18 -8.10 -10.77
CA GLY A 67 13.33 -6.67 -10.57
C GLY A 67 14.78 -6.32 -10.19
N PHE A 68 14.96 -5.21 -9.52
CA PHE A 68 16.26 -4.86 -8.93
C PHE A 68 16.09 -3.93 -7.72
N ILE A 69 17.05 -3.96 -6.83
CA ILE A 69 17.20 -3.04 -5.70
C ILE A 69 18.52 -2.31 -5.83
N PRO A 70 18.62 -1.06 -5.36
CA PRO A 70 19.87 -0.30 -5.47
C PRO A 70 20.92 -0.84 -4.50
N GLU A 71 22.18 -0.80 -4.92
CA GLU A 71 23.32 -1.12 -4.05
C GLU A 71 23.57 -0.03 -3.02
N GLU A 72 23.29 1.21 -3.38
CA GLU A 72 23.47 2.37 -2.51
C GLU A 72 22.16 3.18 -2.38
N GLY A 73 21.94 3.73 -1.20
CA GLY A 73 20.75 4.50 -0.93
C GLY A 73 20.87 5.97 -1.36
N THR A 74 19.74 6.51 -1.82
CA THR A 74 19.60 7.94 -2.16
C THR A 74 18.57 8.63 -1.27
N THR A 75 18.65 9.96 -1.20
CA THR A 75 17.67 10.77 -0.44
C THR A 75 16.24 10.66 -0.99
N LEU A 76 16.08 10.27 -2.25
CA LEU A 76 14.80 10.09 -2.90
C LEU A 76 14.23 8.67 -2.75
N MET A 77 15.07 7.70 -2.38
CA MET A 77 14.67 6.30 -2.21
C MET A 77 13.43 6.14 -1.30
N PRO A 78 13.38 6.70 -0.07
CA PRO A 78 12.27 6.43 0.86
C PRO A 78 10.94 7.05 0.43
N SER A 79 10.96 8.03 -0.46
CA SER A 79 9.78 8.76 -0.89
C SER A 79 9.35 8.47 -2.32
N HIS A 80 10.30 8.23 -3.21
CA HIS A 80 10.05 8.04 -4.64
C HIS A 80 10.36 6.62 -5.12
N GLY A 81 11.00 5.78 -4.28
CA GLY A 81 11.48 4.47 -4.69
C GLY A 81 12.66 4.55 -5.67
N ASP A 82 13.45 5.63 -5.57
CA ASP A 82 14.60 5.84 -6.44
C ASP A 82 15.58 4.67 -6.36
N GLY A 83 16.03 4.18 -7.51
CA GLY A 83 16.90 3.02 -7.61
C GLY A 83 16.18 1.66 -7.55
N PHE A 84 14.89 1.58 -7.26
CA PHE A 84 14.14 0.33 -7.27
C PHE A 84 13.49 0.04 -8.63
N GLY A 85 13.61 -1.21 -9.09
CA GLY A 85 12.79 -1.74 -10.17
C GLY A 85 11.95 -2.90 -9.65
N VAL A 86 10.62 -2.71 -9.57
CA VAL A 86 9.71 -3.69 -8.98
C VAL A 86 8.69 -4.18 -10.00
N THR A 87 8.34 -5.46 -9.95
CA THR A 87 7.29 -6.02 -10.77
C THR A 87 5.91 -5.85 -10.13
N ALA A 88 4.86 -5.87 -10.93
CA ALA A 88 3.49 -5.79 -10.41
C ALA A 88 3.16 -6.95 -9.46
N ILE A 89 3.71 -8.14 -9.70
CA ILE A 89 3.49 -9.31 -8.85
C ILE A 89 4.22 -9.19 -7.50
N GLN A 90 5.45 -8.66 -7.48
CA GLN A 90 6.16 -8.36 -6.24
C GLN A 90 5.39 -7.33 -5.42
N LEU A 91 4.90 -6.26 -6.04
CA LEU A 91 4.12 -5.23 -5.37
C LEU A 91 2.80 -5.78 -4.82
N SER A 92 2.17 -6.72 -5.53
CA SER A 92 0.96 -7.41 -5.06
C SER A 92 1.27 -8.32 -3.87
N ALA A 93 2.35 -9.10 -3.92
CA ALA A 93 2.78 -9.97 -2.83
C ALA A 93 3.14 -9.17 -1.56
N PHE A 94 3.87 -8.07 -1.72
CA PHE A 94 4.16 -7.10 -0.65
C PHE A 94 2.88 -6.56 0.00
N THR A 95 1.93 -6.12 -0.83
CA THR A 95 0.65 -5.58 -0.34
C THR A 95 -0.16 -6.65 0.38
N ALA A 96 -0.15 -7.90 -0.13
CA ALA A 96 -0.78 -9.04 0.52
C ALA A 96 -0.15 -9.34 1.88
N ALA A 97 1.18 -9.23 2.00
CA ALA A 97 1.88 -9.43 3.28
C ALA A 97 1.47 -8.39 4.32
N ILE A 98 1.33 -7.11 3.93
CA ILE A 98 0.78 -6.08 4.83
C ILE A 98 -0.66 -6.40 5.22
N ALA A 99 -1.49 -6.81 4.27
CA ALA A 99 -2.89 -7.10 4.50
C ALA A 99 -3.11 -8.26 5.50
N ASN A 100 -2.28 -9.31 5.42
CA ASN A 100 -2.43 -10.54 6.20
C ASN A 100 -1.61 -10.61 7.48
N GLY A 101 -0.86 -9.57 7.82
CA GLY A 101 -0.05 -9.50 9.04
C GLY A 101 1.34 -10.14 8.92
N GLY A 102 1.95 -10.13 7.73
CA GLY A 102 3.37 -10.44 7.54
C GLY A 102 3.67 -11.76 6.82
N ASN A 103 2.68 -12.51 6.33
CA ASN A 103 2.96 -13.69 5.54
C ASN A 103 3.19 -13.32 4.07
N LEU A 104 4.42 -13.44 3.60
CA LEU A 104 4.75 -13.31 2.19
C LEU A 104 4.52 -14.66 1.51
N TYR A 105 3.47 -14.74 0.70
CA TYR A 105 3.11 -15.97 -0.02
C TYR A 105 3.76 -16.06 -1.38
N VAL A 106 4.01 -17.29 -1.83
CA VAL A 106 4.35 -17.59 -3.22
C VAL A 106 3.07 -17.47 -4.06
N PRO A 107 3.00 -16.53 -5.02
CA PRO A 107 1.83 -16.42 -5.89
C PRO A 107 1.65 -17.67 -6.75
N ARG A 108 0.42 -18.02 -7.07
CA ARG A 108 0.07 -19.14 -7.95
C ARG A 108 -0.99 -18.70 -8.95
N VAL A 109 -0.80 -19.11 -10.19
CA VAL A 109 -1.80 -18.95 -11.25
C VAL A 109 -2.34 -20.36 -11.56
N PRO A 110 -3.57 -20.68 -11.16
CA PRO A 110 -4.16 -21.96 -11.50
C PRO A 110 -4.39 -22.04 -13.02
N ARG A 111 -3.99 -23.14 -13.64
CA ARG A 111 -4.12 -23.36 -15.08
C ARG A 111 -5.38 -24.18 -15.41
N THR A 112 -5.86 -24.95 -14.44
CA THR A 112 -7.05 -25.80 -14.54
C THR A 112 -7.96 -25.57 -13.34
N ALA A 113 -9.18 -26.08 -13.43
CA ALA A 113 -10.10 -26.08 -12.27
C ALA A 113 -9.60 -27.00 -11.15
N GLU A 114 -8.87 -28.06 -11.49
CA GLU A 114 -8.24 -28.96 -10.54
C GLU A 114 -7.10 -28.28 -9.80
N ASP A 115 -6.21 -27.59 -10.51
CA ASP A 115 -5.15 -26.78 -9.88
C ASP A 115 -5.72 -25.76 -8.89
N ALA A 116 -6.90 -25.20 -9.21
CA ALA A 116 -7.55 -24.23 -8.32
C ALA A 116 -8.18 -24.90 -7.10
N ALA A 117 -8.71 -26.12 -7.24
CA ALA A 117 -9.32 -26.88 -6.16
C ALA A 117 -8.27 -27.45 -5.19
N ASP A 118 -7.13 -27.89 -5.72
CA ASP A 118 -6.03 -28.48 -4.94
C ASP A 118 -5.05 -27.45 -4.42
N PHE A 119 -5.32 -26.18 -4.63
CA PHE A 119 -4.43 -25.10 -4.23
C PHE A 119 -4.16 -25.11 -2.71
N LYS A 120 -2.88 -25.18 -2.37
CA LYS A 120 -2.41 -25.01 -1.00
C LYS A 120 -1.51 -23.76 -0.94
N PRO A 121 -1.82 -22.81 -0.05
CA PRO A 121 -1.00 -21.63 0.09
C PRO A 121 0.40 -21.99 0.62
N GLU A 122 1.41 -21.47 -0.03
CA GLU A 122 2.83 -21.63 0.32
C GLU A 122 3.38 -20.31 0.85
N ILE A 123 3.87 -20.30 2.09
CA ILE A 123 4.52 -19.13 2.67
C ILE A 123 5.99 -19.14 2.26
N LYS A 124 6.40 -18.17 1.46
CA LYS A 124 7.80 -17.95 1.09
C LYS A 124 8.63 -17.45 2.28
N ARG A 125 8.06 -16.51 3.04
CA ARG A 125 8.72 -15.87 4.19
C ARG A 125 7.70 -15.32 5.16
N LYS A 126 8.01 -15.41 6.45
CA LYS A 126 7.29 -14.66 7.50
C LYS A 126 8.06 -13.39 7.80
N ILE A 127 7.40 -12.26 7.66
CA ILE A 127 7.95 -10.94 7.92
C ILE A 127 7.55 -10.57 9.34
N GLU A 128 8.51 -10.13 10.13
CA GLU A 128 8.24 -9.61 11.47
C GLU A 128 7.45 -8.30 11.34
N MET A 129 6.16 -8.42 11.53
CA MET A 129 5.21 -7.30 11.56
C MET A 129 4.29 -7.51 12.76
N SER A 130 4.44 -6.67 13.77
CA SER A 130 3.55 -6.72 14.93
C SER A 130 2.15 -6.22 14.55
N ALA A 131 1.14 -6.64 15.31
CA ALA A 131 -0.21 -6.10 15.17
C ALA A 131 -0.23 -4.57 15.42
N GLU A 132 0.66 -4.08 16.29
CA GLU A 132 0.83 -2.66 16.59
C GLU A 132 1.40 -1.89 15.39
N ASP A 133 2.45 -2.41 14.73
CA ASP A 133 3.02 -1.78 13.53
C ASP A 133 2.01 -1.72 12.40
N ARG A 134 1.30 -2.81 12.19
CA ARG A 134 0.20 -2.86 11.22
C ARG A 134 -0.88 -1.83 11.55
N ALA A 135 -1.26 -1.70 12.81
CA ALA A 135 -2.25 -0.73 13.27
C ALA A 135 -1.81 0.74 13.06
N LYS A 136 -0.49 1.01 13.04
CA LYS A 136 0.04 2.35 12.73
C LYS A 136 -0.02 2.69 11.24
N VAL A 137 0.15 1.69 10.36
CA VAL A 137 0.19 1.89 8.90
C VAL A 137 -1.20 1.91 8.27
N LEU A 138 -2.10 1.05 8.72
CA LEU A 138 -3.42 0.87 8.13
C LEU A 138 -4.26 2.15 8.04
N PRO A 139 -4.33 3.01 9.09
CA PRO A 139 -5.10 4.25 9.00
C PRO A 139 -4.67 5.16 7.86
N GLY A 140 -3.36 5.22 7.57
CA GLY A 140 -2.83 6.00 6.46
C GLY A 140 -3.18 5.42 5.10
N MET A 141 -3.17 4.08 4.94
CA MET A 141 -3.59 3.41 3.72
C MET A 141 -5.09 3.54 3.47
N ILE A 142 -5.91 3.48 4.51
CA ILE A 142 -7.35 3.75 4.47
C ILE A 142 -7.59 5.23 4.13
N GLY A 143 -6.86 6.12 4.80
CA GLY A 143 -6.92 7.56 4.59
C GLY A 143 -6.58 7.95 3.15
N ALA A 144 -5.66 7.25 2.49
CA ALA A 144 -5.35 7.49 1.08
C ALA A 144 -6.59 7.37 0.19
N VAL A 145 -7.47 6.41 0.48
CA VAL A 145 -8.71 6.18 -0.25
C VAL A 145 -9.83 7.12 0.20
N ASN A 146 -9.96 7.38 1.50
CA ASN A 146 -11.08 8.17 2.01
C ASN A 146 -10.94 9.67 1.74
N PHE A 147 -9.76 10.24 1.95
CA PHE A 147 -9.52 11.69 1.82
C PHE A 147 -8.19 12.05 1.12
N GLY A 148 -7.38 11.03 0.78
CA GLY A 148 -6.03 11.21 0.24
C GLY A 148 -5.93 11.13 -1.28
N THR A 149 -4.83 10.55 -1.74
CA THR A 149 -4.44 10.50 -3.16
C THR A 149 -5.19 9.43 -3.97
N ALA A 150 -5.89 8.51 -3.31
CA ALA A 150 -6.55 7.36 -3.93
C ALA A 150 -8.09 7.41 -3.86
N ARG A 151 -8.70 8.58 -3.66
CA ARG A 151 -10.15 8.76 -3.55
C ARG A 151 -10.98 8.07 -4.66
N PRO A 152 -10.55 8.03 -5.93
CA PRO A 152 -11.32 7.34 -6.97
C PRO A 152 -11.44 5.82 -6.77
N ALA A 153 -10.66 5.22 -5.86
CA ALA A 153 -10.77 3.80 -5.51
C ALA A 153 -11.77 3.53 -4.36
N ALA A 154 -12.40 4.57 -3.81
CA ALA A 154 -13.36 4.42 -2.73
C ALA A 154 -14.58 3.60 -3.17
N ASN A 155 -15.06 2.74 -2.28
CA ASN A 155 -16.27 1.94 -2.49
C ASN A 155 -17.18 2.07 -1.25
N PRO A 156 -18.49 2.31 -1.43
CA PRO A 156 -19.40 2.48 -0.31
C PRO A 156 -19.72 1.17 0.42
N MET A 157 -19.52 0.02 -0.22
CA MET A 157 -19.90 -1.29 0.34
C MET A 157 -18.81 -1.93 1.20
N PHE A 158 -17.54 -1.54 1.00
CA PHE A 158 -16.42 -2.11 1.74
C PHE A 158 -15.22 -1.17 1.77
N GLN A 159 -14.42 -1.32 2.81
CA GLN A 159 -13.25 -0.47 3.01
C GLN A 159 -12.07 -0.97 2.17
N VAL A 160 -11.48 -0.06 1.42
CA VAL A 160 -10.24 -0.27 0.65
C VAL A 160 -9.11 0.45 1.36
N ALA A 161 -7.98 -0.24 1.51
CA ALA A 161 -6.73 0.34 1.96
C ALA A 161 -5.69 0.25 0.84
N GLY A 162 -4.95 1.31 0.58
CA GLY A 162 -3.98 1.29 -0.51
C GLY A 162 -3.03 2.47 -0.54
N LYS A 163 -2.12 2.42 -1.52
CA LYS A 163 -1.11 3.46 -1.72
C LYS A 163 -0.90 3.72 -3.19
N THR A 164 -0.86 4.99 -3.55
CA THR A 164 -0.51 5.46 -4.88
C THR A 164 0.99 5.66 -5.03
N GLY A 165 1.50 5.46 -6.24
CA GLY A 165 2.84 5.83 -6.63
C GLY A 165 2.85 6.51 -7.99
N THR A 166 3.88 7.30 -8.23
CA THR A 166 4.15 7.91 -9.53
C THR A 166 5.65 7.83 -9.76
N CYS A 167 6.03 7.13 -10.83
CA CYS A 167 7.41 7.12 -11.31
C CYS A 167 7.51 8.03 -12.54
N THR A 168 8.52 8.88 -12.57
CA THR A 168 8.78 9.75 -13.71
C THR A 168 10.03 9.22 -14.42
N GLY A 169 9.81 8.51 -15.52
CA GLY A 169 10.87 8.08 -16.42
C GLY A 169 11.16 9.11 -17.51
N ASN A 170 12.18 8.85 -18.34
CA ASN A 170 12.61 9.78 -19.38
C ASN A 170 11.57 10.04 -20.49
N ARG A 171 10.55 9.20 -20.67
CA ARG A 171 9.54 9.34 -21.72
C ARG A 171 8.10 9.26 -21.24
N ASP A 172 7.81 8.46 -20.21
CA ASP A 172 6.45 8.21 -19.73
C ASP A 172 6.37 8.31 -18.21
N LYS A 173 5.24 8.82 -17.73
CA LYS A 173 4.90 8.76 -16.31
C LYS A 173 4.17 7.45 -16.04
N LEU A 174 4.76 6.61 -15.20
CA LEU A 174 4.06 5.46 -14.65
C LEU A 174 3.25 5.90 -13.43
N ARG A 175 1.99 5.52 -13.41
CA ARG A 175 1.13 5.68 -12.24
C ARG A 175 0.75 4.31 -11.72
N LEU A 176 0.92 4.11 -10.44
CA LEU A 176 0.58 2.85 -9.81
C LEU A 176 -0.36 3.08 -8.63
N PHE A 177 -1.17 2.08 -8.38
CA PHE A 177 -1.95 1.96 -7.17
C PHE A 177 -1.97 0.49 -6.76
N THR A 178 -1.58 0.23 -5.54
CA THR A 178 -1.68 -1.09 -4.92
C THR A 178 -2.56 -1.00 -3.69
N SER A 179 -3.45 -1.97 -3.51
CA SER A 179 -4.49 -1.90 -2.50
C SER A 179 -5.04 -3.27 -2.16
N PHE A 180 -5.73 -3.36 -1.04
CA PHE A 180 -6.45 -4.56 -0.63
C PHE A 180 -7.81 -4.23 -0.02
N SER A 181 -8.69 -5.21 0.01
CA SER A 181 -10.03 -5.15 0.59
C SER A 181 -10.48 -6.57 1.03
N SER A 182 -11.29 -6.73 2.07
CA SER A 182 -11.62 -5.71 3.08
C SER A 182 -10.48 -5.62 4.11
N VAL A 183 -10.43 -4.53 4.85
CA VAL A 183 -9.32 -4.29 5.79
C VAL A 183 -9.33 -5.28 6.96
N GLU A 184 -10.52 -5.62 7.48
CA GLU A 184 -10.66 -6.55 8.62
C GLU A 184 -10.42 -8.01 8.23
N ASN A 185 -10.85 -8.41 7.04
CA ASN A 185 -10.70 -9.76 6.51
C ASN A 185 -10.28 -9.70 5.03
N PRO A 186 -8.99 -9.42 4.75
CA PRO A 186 -8.51 -9.22 3.40
C PRO A 186 -8.74 -10.44 2.50
N LYS A 187 -9.37 -10.22 1.36
CA LYS A 187 -9.69 -11.26 0.38
C LYS A 187 -9.04 -11.03 -0.98
N VAL A 188 -8.80 -9.76 -1.32
CA VAL A 188 -8.36 -9.37 -2.64
C VAL A 188 -7.31 -8.28 -2.53
N VAL A 189 -6.24 -8.44 -3.28
CA VAL A 189 -5.27 -7.38 -3.59
C VAL A 189 -5.49 -6.96 -5.04
N VAL A 190 -5.49 -5.65 -5.27
CA VAL A 190 -5.56 -5.06 -6.61
C VAL A 190 -4.36 -4.16 -6.80
N THR A 191 -3.52 -4.50 -7.75
CA THR A 191 -2.39 -3.67 -8.18
C THR A 191 -2.61 -3.24 -9.63
N VAL A 192 -2.64 -1.94 -9.86
CA VAL A 192 -2.83 -1.34 -11.18
C VAL A 192 -1.63 -0.48 -11.51
N ILE A 193 -1.01 -0.72 -12.64
CA ILE A 193 0.07 0.09 -13.20
C ILE A 193 -0.39 0.60 -14.56
N THR A 194 -0.32 1.89 -14.78
CA THR A 194 -0.66 2.53 -16.05
C THR A 194 0.47 3.39 -16.55
N THR A 195 0.68 3.38 -17.85
CA THR A 195 1.51 4.37 -18.53
C THR A 195 0.63 5.54 -18.93
N ASP A 196 0.99 6.75 -18.54
CA ASP A 196 0.19 7.93 -18.83
C ASP A 196 1.03 9.00 -19.52
N SER A 197 0.90 9.08 -20.84
CA SER A 197 1.51 10.16 -21.62
C SER A 197 0.54 11.32 -21.87
N LYS A 198 -0.78 11.15 -21.71
CA LYS A 198 -1.78 12.12 -22.20
C LYS A 198 -2.95 12.38 -21.25
N LEU A 199 -3.21 11.52 -20.28
CA LEU A 199 -4.38 11.62 -19.43
C LEU A 199 -3.94 12.09 -18.02
N GLY A 200 -4.18 13.36 -17.71
CA GLY A 200 -3.96 13.88 -16.35
C GLY A 200 -4.89 13.21 -15.35
N GLY A 201 -4.39 12.79 -14.19
CA GLY A 201 -5.22 12.26 -13.09
C GLY A 201 -4.83 10.87 -12.57
N ASN A 202 -5.60 10.37 -11.62
CA ASN A 202 -5.36 9.10 -10.93
C ASN A 202 -6.05 7.91 -11.62
N HIS A 203 -5.71 7.63 -12.88
CA HIS A 203 -6.35 6.54 -13.63
C HIS A 203 -6.17 5.17 -12.98
N ALA A 204 -5.00 4.89 -12.42
CA ALA A 204 -4.76 3.62 -11.72
C ALA A 204 -5.75 3.40 -10.56
N THR A 205 -6.06 4.44 -9.79
CA THR A 205 -7.04 4.36 -8.70
C THR A 205 -8.47 4.21 -9.20
N ALA A 206 -8.84 4.90 -10.28
CA ALA A 206 -10.17 4.77 -10.87
C ALA A 206 -10.40 3.37 -11.49
N ILE A 207 -9.38 2.80 -12.12
CA ILE A 207 -9.41 1.42 -12.63
C ILE A 207 -9.59 0.44 -11.48
N ALA A 208 -8.81 0.58 -10.40
CA ALA A 208 -8.95 -0.25 -9.21
C ALA A 208 -10.36 -0.16 -8.61
N GLY A 209 -10.93 1.05 -8.52
CA GLY A 209 -12.32 1.25 -8.06
C GLY A 209 -13.33 0.49 -8.91
N LYS A 210 -13.18 0.50 -10.24
CA LYS A 210 -14.02 -0.28 -11.16
C LYS A 210 -13.84 -1.80 -10.97
N ILE A 211 -12.59 -2.25 -10.78
CA ILE A 211 -12.31 -3.67 -10.50
C ILE A 211 -13.02 -4.09 -9.21
N TYR A 212 -12.86 -3.34 -8.13
CA TYR A 212 -13.52 -3.60 -6.87
C TYR A 212 -15.05 -3.64 -7.01
N ALA A 213 -15.64 -2.69 -7.70
CA ALA A 213 -17.08 -2.67 -7.94
C ALA A 213 -17.56 -3.93 -8.72
N GLY A 214 -16.77 -4.37 -9.71
CA GLY A 214 -17.09 -5.54 -10.51
C GLY A 214 -16.98 -6.88 -9.77
N ILE A 215 -16.04 -6.99 -8.81
CA ILE A 215 -15.84 -8.22 -8.03
C ILE A 215 -16.60 -8.23 -6.70
N ALA A 216 -17.13 -7.09 -6.26
CA ALA A 216 -17.80 -6.95 -4.98
C ALA A 216 -18.87 -8.02 -4.71
N PRO A 217 -19.81 -8.32 -5.63
CA PRO A 217 -20.84 -9.33 -5.38
C PRO A 217 -20.27 -10.73 -5.14
N ARG A 218 -19.05 -11.00 -5.62
CA ARG A 218 -18.41 -12.31 -5.53
C ARG A 218 -17.62 -12.50 -4.25
N PHE A 219 -16.96 -11.45 -3.77
CA PHE A 219 -16.04 -11.52 -2.63
C PHE A 219 -16.56 -10.86 -1.36
N PHE A 220 -17.46 -9.89 -1.51
CA PHE A 220 -18.00 -9.12 -0.41
C PHE A 220 -19.52 -9.31 -0.40
N ARG A 221 -20.01 -10.28 0.34
CA ARG A 221 -21.45 -10.38 0.62
C ARG A 221 -21.87 -9.16 1.43
N GLU A 222 -23.02 -8.59 1.09
CA GLU A 222 -23.61 -7.46 1.81
C GLU A 222 -23.48 -7.65 3.33
N ARG A 223 -22.65 -6.87 3.99
CA ARG A 223 -22.91 -6.51 5.36
C ARG A 223 -24.01 -5.45 5.29
N VAL A 224 -25.20 -5.80 5.76
CA VAL A 224 -26.14 -4.78 6.20
C VAL A 224 -25.40 -3.97 7.25
N ILE A 225 -24.88 -2.82 6.87
CA ILE A 225 -24.32 -1.85 7.84
C ILE A 225 -25.56 -1.44 8.62
N PRO A 226 -25.67 -1.78 9.93
CA PRO A 226 -26.74 -1.22 10.72
C PRO A 226 -26.60 0.29 10.59
N ALA A 227 -27.69 0.98 10.21
CA ALA A 227 -27.73 2.42 10.14
C ALA A 227 -27.09 2.95 11.43
N VAL A 228 -25.97 3.63 11.33
CA VAL A 228 -25.39 4.33 12.47
C VAL A 228 -26.48 5.27 12.90
N ALA A 229 -27.11 4.96 14.04
CA ALA A 229 -28.02 5.89 14.67
C ALA A 229 -27.27 7.21 14.78
N THR A 230 -27.73 8.21 14.07
CA THR A 230 -27.26 9.58 14.22
C THR A 230 -27.56 9.93 15.67
N ALA A 231 -26.58 9.74 16.54
CA ALA A 231 -26.62 10.33 17.86
C ALA A 231 -26.63 11.84 17.61
N GLU A 232 -27.78 12.45 17.77
CA GLU A 232 -27.90 13.90 17.88
C GLU A 232 -26.92 14.33 18.96
N ILE A 233 -25.83 14.95 18.55
CA ILE A 233 -24.94 15.65 19.46
C ILE A 233 -25.76 16.89 19.90
N ALA A 234 -26.40 16.77 21.05
CA ALA A 234 -27.01 17.91 21.71
C ALA A 234 -25.87 18.92 22.01
N LEU A 235 -25.88 20.03 21.30
CA LEU A 235 -25.00 21.14 21.61
C LEU A 235 -25.38 21.68 22.97
N PRO A 236 -24.43 21.97 23.88
CA PRO A 236 -24.73 22.60 25.15
C PRO A 236 -25.33 23.99 24.89
N GLU A 237 -26.49 24.27 25.50
CA GLU A 237 -27.09 25.60 25.51
C GLU A 237 -26.11 26.59 26.15
N ILE A 238 -25.69 27.59 25.37
CA ILE A 238 -24.97 28.74 25.90
C ILE A 238 -26.04 29.67 26.49
N ASN A 239 -26.17 29.63 27.79
CA ASN A 239 -26.97 30.65 28.48
C ASN A 239 -26.25 32.01 28.43
N PRO A 240 -27.01 33.11 28.24
CA PRO A 240 -26.49 34.48 28.08
C PRO A 240 -25.85 35.07 29.35
#